data_0213067f03a3d37f8cd90d86d6dc5412
#
_entry.id   0213067f03a3d37f8cd90d86d6dc5412
#
_cell.length_a   1.000
_cell.length_b   1.000
_cell.length_c   1.000
_cell.angle_alpha   90.00
_cell.angle_beta   90.00
_cell.angle_gamma   90.00
#
_symmetry.space_group_name_H-M   'P 1'
#
loop_
_entity.id
_entity.type
_entity.pdbx_description
1 polymer ?
#
loop_
_entity_poly.entity_id
_entity_poly.type
_entity_poly.pdbx_seq_one_letter_code
_entity_poly.pdbx_strand_id
1 'polypeptide(L)'
;MVIAELRNATKRFGPVTALAGIDLEIARGQLLALLGPNGAGKTTAVRLLLGLAKPDSGAARVFGRDPRERDARTRTGAMLQVGRVPETLRVCEHIQLFSSYYPKPLPFAETVRAAGLEGLERRLFGRLSSGQKQKVLFALAICGNPDILVLDEPTAGLDVDSRRGLWRHIRSFVARGGSVLLTTHYLEEADALADRIIVLSEGRIAAAGTSSEIRQRAAARKIRCITSLGDTEIVAMAERVSVRRDGVFTEIFASDSDRMVRGLFAQDPGMHDLEVTSAGLEEAFLAITEGNS
;
A
#
# COMPACT_ATOMS: atom_id res chain seq x y z
N MET A 1 -4.27 3.86 -20.51
CA MET A 1 -4.33 2.46 -21.01
C MET A 1 -4.12 1.55 -19.81
N VAL A 2 -5.06 0.64 -19.55
CA VAL A 2 -4.98 -0.35 -18.46
C VAL A 2 -3.95 -1.42 -18.85
N ILE A 3 -3.04 -1.75 -17.93
CA ILE A 3 -2.00 -2.75 -18.15
C ILE A 3 -2.20 -4.02 -17.32
N ALA A 4 -2.88 -3.92 -16.17
CA ALA A 4 -3.27 -5.06 -15.36
C ALA A 4 -4.66 -4.81 -14.76
N GLU A 5 -5.46 -5.87 -14.67
CA GLU A 5 -6.82 -5.77 -14.17
C GLU A 5 -7.31 -7.06 -13.53
N LEU A 6 -8.19 -6.89 -12.55
CA LEU A 6 -9.12 -7.90 -12.07
C LEU A 6 -10.53 -7.45 -12.45
N ARG A 7 -11.34 -8.32 -13.06
CA ARG A 7 -12.73 -8.04 -13.44
C ARG A 7 -13.67 -9.01 -12.74
N ASN A 8 -14.50 -8.48 -11.87
CA ASN A 8 -15.46 -9.23 -11.05
C ASN A 8 -14.81 -10.48 -10.43
N ALA A 9 -13.57 -10.31 -9.94
CA ALA A 9 -12.73 -11.42 -9.53
C ALA A 9 -13.13 -11.92 -8.15
N THR A 10 -13.55 -13.18 -8.08
CA THR A 10 -13.88 -13.90 -6.85
C THR A 10 -12.83 -14.98 -6.59
N LYS A 11 -12.40 -15.11 -5.34
CA LYS A 11 -11.51 -16.18 -4.90
C LYS A 11 -11.89 -16.70 -3.52
N ARG A 12 -12.02 -18.02 -3.41
CA ARG A 12 -12.32 -18.72 -2.15
C ARG A 12 -11.20 -19.70 -1.79
N PHE A 13 -11.02 -19.90 -0.51
CA PHE A 13 -10.17 -20.94 0.06
C PHE A 13 -10.98 -21.70 1.11
N GLY A 14 -11.53 -22.85 0.72
CA GLY A 14 -12.49 -23.56 1.56
C GLY A 14 -13.71 -22.68 1.85
N PRO A 15 -14.08 -22.49 3.14
CA PRO A 15 -15.23 -21.66 3.53
C PRO A 15 -14.96 -20.15 3.43
N VAL A 16 -13.68 -19.73 3.33
CA VAL A 16 -13.28 -18.32 3.36
C VAL A 16 -13.33 -17.71 1.97
N THR A 17 -14.13 -16.65 1.79
CA THR A 17 -14.12 -15.82 0.58
C THR A 17 -13.06 -14.74 0.71
N ALA A 18 -11.91 -14.94 0.08
CA ALA A 18 -10.80 -14.01 0.15
C ALA A 18 -10.99 -12.78 -0.76
N LEU A 19 -11.71 -12.93 -1.87
CA LEU A 19 -12.15 -11.84 -2.75
C LEU A 19 -13.57 -12.12 -3.21
N ALA A 20 -14.44 -11.11 -3.18
CA ALA A 20 -15.86 -11.22 -3.42
C ALA A 20 -16.31 -10.34 -4.60
N GLY A 21 -15.82 -10.65 -5.81
CA GLY A 21 -16.21 -9.94 -7.03
C GLY A 21 -15.61 -8.54 -7.12
N ILE A 22 -14.28 -8.42 -6.99
CA ILE A 22 -13.60 -7.13 -7.06
C ILE A 22 -13.25 -6.73 -8.49
N ASP A 23 -13.32 -5.43 -8.75
CA ASP A 23 -12.84 -4.78 -9.96
C ASP A 23 -11.65 -3.88 -9.61
N LEU A 24 -10.47 -4.18 -10.16
CA LEU A 24 -9.24 -3.44 -9.94
C LEU A 24 -8.55 -3.21 -11.27
N GLU A 25 -8.13 -1.98 -11.52
CA GLU A 25 -7.40 -1.61 -12.74
C GLU A 25 -6.14 -0.84 -12.39
N ILE A 26 -5.05 -1.16 -13.08
CA ILE A 26 -3.77 -0.47 -12.99
C ILE A 26 -3.49 0.17 -14.35
N ALA A 27 -3.39 1.49 -14.38
CA ALA A 27 -3.04 2.22 -15.57
C ALA A 27 -1.51 2.21 -15.82
N ARG A 28 -1.12 2.41 -17.07
CA ARG A 28 0.31 2.53 -17.41
C ARG A 28 0.92 3.75 -16.75
N GLY A 29 2.12 3.58 -16.16
CA GLY A 29 2.84 4.64 -15.46
C GLY A 29 2.23 5.04 -14.12
N GLN A 30 1.28 4.26 -13.59
CA GLN A 30 0.59 4.53 -12.33
C GLN A 30 1.16 3.68 -11.20
N LEU A 31 1.27 4.28 -10.01
CA LEU A 31 1.43 3.57 -8.76
C LEU A 31 0.07 3.45 -8.08
N LEU A 32 -0.46 2.23 -8.07
CA LEU A 32 -1.68 1.87 -7.36
C LEU A 32 -1.32 1.24 -6.02
N ALA A 33 -1.79 1.82 -4.91
CA ALA A 33 -1.70 1.21 -3.59
C ALA A 33 -2.99 0.43 -3.27
N LEU A 34 -2.84 -0.82 -2.85
CA LEU A 34 -3.91 -1.65 -2.32
C LEU A 34 -3.76 -1.71 -0.80
N LEU A 35 -4.55 -0.92 -0.09
CA LEU A 35 -4.61 -0.83 1.35
C LEU A 35 -5.63 -1.81 1.94
N GLY A 36 -5.40 -2.25 3.16
CA GLY A 36 -6.36 -3.05 3.90
C GLY A 36 -5.74 -3.73 5.11
N PRO A 37 -6.54 -4.15 6.10
CA PRO A 37 -6.05 -4.92 7.23
C PRO A 37 -5.52 -6.29 6.80
N ASN A 38 -4.90 -7.01 7.73
CA ASN A 38 -4.49 -8.38 7.50
C ASN A 38 -5.72 -9.26 7.23
N GLY A 39 -5.63 -10.13 6.23
CA GLY A 39 -6.77 -10.95 5.81
C GLY A 39 -7.76 -10.28 4.85
N ALA A 40 -7.62 -8.99 4.53
CA ALA A 40 -8.53 -8.28 3.62
C ALA A 40 -8.55 -8.80 2.17
N GLY A 41 -7.57 -9.64 1.77
CA GLY A 41 -7.47 -10.20 0.43
C GLY A 41 -6.36 -9.63 -0.45
N LYS A 42 -5.52 -8.70 0.06
CA LYS A 42 -4.43 -8.05 -0.69
C LYS A 42 -3.50 -9.04 -1.38
N THR A 43 -2.90 -9.96 -0.63
CA THR A 43 -2.01 -10.99 -1.18
C THR A 43 -2.75 -11.93 -2.15
N THR A 44 -4.04 -12.15 -1.98
CA THR A 44 -4.85 -12.92 -2.93
C THR A 44 -4.96 -12.18 -4.26
N ALA A 45 -5.26 -10.88 -4.26
CA ALA A 45 -5.29 -10.05 -5.47
C ALA A 45 -3.92 -10.06 -6.20
N VAL A 46 -2.82 -9.93 -5.45
CA VAL A 46 -1.45 -10.07 -5.96
C VAL A 46 -1.25 -11.43 -6.64
N ARG A 47 -1.63 -12.54 -5.97
CA ARG A 47 -1.48 -13.90 -6.52
C ARG A 47 -2.28 -14.12 -7.81
N LEU A 48 -3.47 -13.52 -7.93
CA LEU A 48 -4.26 -13.57 -9.16
C LEU A 48 -3.56 -12.84 -10.30
N LEU A 49 -3.07 -11.61 -10.06
CA LEU A 49 -2.37 -10.80 -11.07
C LEU A 49 -1.01 -11.39 -11.48
N LEU A 50 -0.34 -12.12 -10.59
CA LEU A 50 0.89 -12.84 -10.92
C LEU A 50 0.65 -14.22 -11.57
N GLY A 51 -0.60 -14.64 -11.70
CA GLY A 51 -0.95 -15.97 -12.22
C GLY A 51 -0.53 -17.12 -11.30
N LEU A 52 -0.26 -16.84 -10.01
CA LEU A 52 0.05 -17.82 -8.97
C LEU A 52 -1.21 -18.51 -8.43
N ALA A 53 -2.37 -17.92 -8.67
CA ALA A 53 -3.67 -18.48 -8.41
C ALA A 53 -4.63 -18.13 -9.57
N LYS A 54 -5.71 -18.91 -9.73
CA LYS A 54 -6.82 -18.58 -10.63
C LYS A 54 -7.98 -18.02 -9.84
N PRO A 55 -8.72 -17.03 -10.36
CA PRO A 55 -10.00 -16.67 -9.80
C PRO A 55 -11.00 -17.84 -9.96
N ASP A 56 -11.94 -17.97 -9.04
CA ASP A 56 -13.02 -18.97 -9.13
C ASP A 56 -14.14 -18.47 -10.03
N SER A 57 -14.34 -17.14 -10.10
CA SER A 57 -15.15 -16.46 -11.12
C SER A 57 -14.55 -15.10 -11.47
N GLY A 58 -14.97 -14.52 -12.58
CA GLY A 58 -14.37 -13.32 -13.13
C GLY A 58 -13.05 -13.58 -13.87
N ALA A 59 -12.20 -12.56 -14.00
CA ALA A 59 -10.96 -12.66 -14.75
C ALA A 59 -9.83 -11.84 -14.13
N ALA A 60 -8.58 -12.31 -14.33
CA ALA A 60 -7.35 -11.55 -14.13
C ALA A 60 -6.64 -11.42 -15.48
N ARG A 61 -6.19 -10.22 -15.82
CA ARG A 61 -5.43 -9.96 -17.05
C ARG A 61 -4.25 -9.04 -16.79
N VAL A 62 -3.16 -9.32 -17.47
CA VAL A 62 -1.95 -8.47 -17.48
C VAL A 62 -1.55 -8.29 -18.94
N PHE A 63 -1.43 -7.04 -19.39
CA PHE A 63 -1.26 -6.68 -20.81
C PHE A 63 -2.36 -7.25 -21.73
N GLY A 64 -3.61 -7.35 -21.21
CA GLY A 64 -4.73 -7.95 -21.92
C GLY A 64 -4.71 -9.48 -22.03
N ARG A 65 -3.70 -10.16 -21.44
CA ARG A 65 -3.45 -11.60 -21.49
C ARG A 65 -3.69 -12.28 -20.16
N ASP A 66 -3.73 -13.61 -20.17
CA ASP A 66 -3.67 -14.42 -18.93
C ASP A 66 -2.32 -14.16 -18.23
N PRO A 67 -2.31 -13.86 -16.93
CA PRO A 67 -1.06 -13.62 -16.19
C PRO A 67 -0.07 -14.78 -16.21
N ARG A 68 -0.51 -15.99 -16.54
CA ARG A 68 0.32 -17.21 -16.65
C ARG A 68 1.07 -17.30 -17.97
N GLU A 69 0.68 -16.54 -18.98
CA GLU A 69 1.36 -16.53 -20.25
C GLU A 69 2.79 -16.00 -20.12
N ARG A 70 3.70 -16.56 -20.90
CA ARG A 70 5.13 -16.20 -20.85
C ARG A 70 5.35 -14.70 -21.09
N ASP A 71 4.63 -14.13 -22.05
CA ASP A 71 4.75 -12.70 -22.39
C ASP A 71 4.35 -11.80 -21.22
N ALA A 72 3.27 -12.13 -20.51
CA ALA A 72 2.88 -11.40 -19.30
C ALA A 72 3.93 -11.54 -18.19
N ARG A 73 4.43 -12.77 -17.94
CA ARG A 73 5.41 -13.02 -16.89
C ARG A 73 6.76 -12.35 -17.12
N THR A 74 7.26 -12.35 -18.35
CA THR A 74 8.57 -11.76 -18.66
C THR A 74 8.57 -10.23 -18.59
N ARG A 75 7.40 -9.61 -18.56
CA ARG A 75 7.19 -8.15 -18.43
C ARG A 75 6.70 -7.74 -17.04
N THR A 76 6.57 -8.69 -16.12
CA THR A 76 6.11 -8.46 -14.75
C THR A 76 7.24 -8.77 -13.78
N GLY A 77 7.61 -7.82 -12.95
CA GLY A 77 8.49 -8.04 -11.80
C GLY A 77 7.67 -8.22 -10.53
N ALA A 78 8.14 -9.04 -9.61
CA ALA A 78 7.43 -9.30 -8.36
C ALA A 78 8.36 -9.35 -7.16
N MET A 79 7.92 -8.72 -6.07
CA MET A 79 8.53 -8.84 -4.75
C MET A 79 7.42 -9.27 -3.78
N LEU A 80 7.49 -10.50 -3.30
CA LEU A 80 6.48 -11.09 -2.42
C LEU A 80 6.93 -11.02 -0.97
N GLN A 81 5.98 -10.90 -0.05
CA GLN A 81 6.20 -10.82 1.39
C GLN A 81 7.05 -11.99 1.93
N VAL A 82 6.89 -13.19 1.37
CA VAL A 82 7.60 -14.40 1.76
C VAL A 82 8.63 -14.82 0.67
N GLY A 83 9.33 -13.85 0.11
CA GLY A 83 10.41 -14.10 -0.83
C GLY A 83 11.65 -14.67 -0.10
N ARG A 84 11.93 -15.98 -0.25
CA ARG A 84 13.17 -16.58 0.26
C ARG A 84 14.11 -16.85 -0.89
N VAL A 85 15.33 -16.37 -0.78
CA VAL A 85 16.43 -16.67 -1.71
C VAL A 85 17.58 -17.29 -0.93
N PRO A 86 18.44 -18.11 -1.57
CA PRO A 86 19.56 -18.77 -0.91
C PRO A 86 20.48 -17.78 -0.18
N GLU A 87 20.73 -17.98 1.09
CA GLU A 87 21.58 -17.09 1.89
C GLU A 87 23.07 -17.22 1.55
N THR A 88 23.45 -18.29 0.91
CA THR A 88 24.83 -18.64 0.54
C THR A 88 25.31 -18.02 -0.77
N LEU A 89 24.41 -17.45 -1.57
CA LEU A 89 24.78 -16.75 -2.79
C LEU A 89 25.13 -15.28 -2.51
N ARG A 90 26.02 -14.75 -3.33
CA ARG A 90 26.37 -13.33 -3.35
C ARG A 90 25.29 -12.53 -4.06
N VAL A 91 25.22 -11.22 -3.78
CA VAL A 91 24.29 -10.30 -4.44
C VAL A 91 24.41 -10.37 -5.97
N CYS A 92 25.66 -10.36 -6.49
CA CYS A 92 25.89 -10.47 -7.94
C CYS A 92 25.40 -11.80 -8.52
N GLU A 93 25.58 -12.89 -7.81
CA GLU A 93 25.15 -14.22 -8.26
C GLU A 93 23.61 -14.30 -8.31
N HIS A 94 22.93 -13.74 -7.34
CA HIS A 94 21.47 -13.63 -7.37
C HIS A 94 20.98 -12.83 -8.58
N ILE A 95 21.53 -11.62 -8.79
CA ILE A 95 21.12 -10.76 -9.90
C ILE A 95 21.38 -11.45 -11.24
N GLN A 96 22.54 -12.07 -11.42
CA GLN A 96 22.88 -12.79 -12.66
C GLN A 96 21.94 -13.97 -12.90
N LEU A 97 21.68 -14.78 -11.87
CA LEU A 97 20.76 -15.91 -11.95
C LEU A 97 19.36 -15.46 -12.37
N PHE A 98 18.79 -14.46 -11.69
CA PHE A 98 17.44 -13.99 -12.00
C PHE A 98 17.38 -13.31 -13.37
N SER A 99 18.38 -12.53 -13.74
CA SER A 99 18.48 -11.93 -15.06
C SER A 99 18.45 -12.94 -16.18
N SER A 100 19.02 -14.14 -15.97
CA SER A 100 19.06 -15.19 -17.00
C SER A 100 17.67 -15.76 -17.36
N TYR A 101 16.65 -15.55 -16.54
CA TYR A 101 15.28 -15.98 -16.83
C TYR A 101 14.55 -15.07 -17.81
N TYR A 102 15.08 -13.87 -18.08
CA TYR A 102 14.40 -12.84 -18.89
C TYR A 102 15.08 -12.67 -20.26
N PRO A 103 14.29 -12.43 -21.33
CA PRO A 103 14.84 -12.30 -22.68
C PRO A 103 15.62 -11.01 -22.91
N LYS A 104 15.28 -9.94 -22.15
CA LYS A 104 15.89 -8.61 -22.26
C LYS A 104 16.09 -7.99 -20.87
N PRO A 105 16.98 -8.58 -20.04
CA PRO A 105 17.23 -8.06 -18.71
C PRO A 105 17.91 -6.71 -18.75
N LEU A 106 17.76 -5.95 -17.67
CA LEU A 106 18.57 -4.76 -17.45
C LEU A 106 20.05 -5.14 -17.33
N PRO A 107 20.96 -4.28 -17.81
CA PRO A 107 22.39 -4.44 -17.55
C PRO A 107 22.65 -4.55 -16.04
N PHE A 108 23.59 -5.44 -15.65
CA PHE A 108 23.92 -5.68 -14.25
C PHE A 108 24.20 -4.39 -13.47
N ALA A 109 25.06 -3.51 -14.02
CA ALA A 109 25.42 -2.26 -13.38
C ALA A 109 24.21 -1.31 -13.20
N GLU A 110 23.26 -1.35 -14.12
CA GLU A 110 22.03 -0.56 -14.03
C GLU A 110 21.10 -1.11 -12.95
N THR A 111 20.96 -2.44 -12.87
CA THR A 111 20.19 -3.12 -11.81
C THR A 111 20.74 -2.78 -10.43
N VAL A 112 22.07 -2.87 -10.25
CA VAL A 112 22.77 -2.53 -8.99
C VAL A 112 22.49 -1.09 -8.59
N ARG A 113 22.66 -0.16 -9.53
CA ARG A 113 22.41 1.28 -9.29
C ARG A 113 20.94 1.57 -8.98
N ALA A 114 20.04 1.01 -9.76
CA ALA A 114 18.60 1.22 -9.59
C ALA A 114 18.06 0.71 -8.25
N ALA A 115 18.73 -0.28 -7.66
CA ALA A 115 18.39 -0.82 -6.33
C ALA A 115 19.26 -0.27 -5.18
N GLY A 116 20.24 0.58 -5.46
CA GLY A 116 21.16 1.14 -4.45
C GLY A 116 22.00 0.07 -3.76
N LEU A 117 22.61 -0.81 -4.55
CA LEU A 117 23.41 -1.96 -4.09
C LEU A 117 24.91 -1.79 -4.36
N GLU A 118 25.34 -0.60 -4.79
CA GLU A 118 26.74 -0.32 -5.05
C GLU A 118 27.62 -0.62 -3.82
N GLY A 119 28.69 -1.38 -4.05
CA GLY A 119 29.61 -1.82 -3.00
C GLY A 119 29.13 -3.05 -2.20
N LEU A 120 27.94 -3.58 -2.50
CA LEU A 120 27.39 -4.78 -1.85
C LEU A 120 27.46 -6.04 -2.73
N GLU A 121 27.87 -5.91 -3.99
CA GLU A 121 27.74 -6.93 -5.05
C GLU A 121 28.39 -8.26 -4.68
N ARG A 122 29.52 -8.21 -3.97
CA ARG A 122 30.29 -9.39 -3.56
C ARG A 122 29.90 -9.94 -2.18
N ARG A 123 28.98 -9.27 -1.45
CA ARG A 123 28.53 -9.76 -0.14
C ARG A 123 27.57 -10.94 -0.29
N LEU A 124 27.66 -11.87 0.64
CA LEU A 124 26.68 -12.95 0.77
C LEU A 124 25.34 -12.38 1.25
N PHE A 125 24.24 -12.85 0.64
CA PHE A 125 22.89 -12.38 0.99
C PHE A 125 22.58 -12.58 2.48
N GLY A 126 22.98 -13.73 3.05
CA GLY A 126 22.76 -14.03 4.46
C GLY A 126 23.44 -13.06 5.45
N ARG A 127 24.50 -12.34 4.99
CA ARG A 127 25.24 -11.37 5.82
C ARG A 127 24.77 -9.92 5.66
N LEU A 128 23.69 -9.69 4.90
CA LEU A 128 23.11 -8.37 4.71
C LEU A 128 22.16 -8.01 5.85
N SER A 129 22.04 -6.70 6.14
CA SER A 129 20.98 -6.20 7.01
C SER A 129 19.60 -6.40 6.35
N SER A 130 18.52 -6.31 7.13
CA SER A 130 17.13 -6.42 6.60
C SER A 130 16.87 -5.44 5.47
N GLY A 131 17.27 -4.18 5.62
CA GLY A 131 17.13 -3.17 4.56
C GLY A 131 17.96 -3.48 3.32
N GLN A 132 19.19 -4.01 3.48
CA GLN A 132 20.00 -4.45 2.34
C GLN A 132 19.40 -5.68 1.65
N LYS A 133 18.86 -6.63 2.40
CA LYS A 133 18.12 -7.80 1.84
C LYS A 133 16.93 -7.35 1.01
N GLN A 134 16.16 -6.37 1.48
CA GLN A 134 15.02 -5.81 0.74
C GLN A 134 15.46 -5.12 -0.57
N LYS A 135 16.57 -4.39 -0.55
CA LYS A 135 17.15 -3.83 -1.80
C LYS A 135 17.55 -4.93 -2.80
N VAL A 136 18.09 -6.05 -2.32
CA VAL A 136 18.37 -7.19 -3.22
C VAL A 136 17.08 -7.76 -3.79
N LEU A 137 16.04 -8.01 -2.96
CA LEU A 137 14.76 -8.51 -3.46
C LEU A 137 14.13 -7.55 -4.48
N PHE A 138 14.24 -6.24 -4.24
CA PHE A 138 13.82 -5.23 -5.22
C PHE A 138 14.67 -5.31 -6.51
N ALA A 139 15.99 -5.48 -6.42
CA ALA A 139 16.85 -5.69 -7.59
C ALA A 139 16.41 -6.91 -8.41
N LEU A 140 16.06 -8.01 -7.74
CA LEU A 140 15.57 -9.22 -8.42
C LEU A 140 14.22 -8.99 -9.11
N ALA A 141 13.37 -8.14 -8.53
CA ALA A 141 12.09 -7.77 -9.14
C ALA A 141 12.26 -6.90 -10.40
N ILE A 142 13.29 -6.03 -10.45
CA ILE A 142 13.51 -5.11 -11.58
C ILE A 142 14.47 -5.64 -12.64
N CYS A 143 15.32 -6.64 -12.34
CA CYS A 143 16.40 -7.08 -13.22
C CYS A 143 15.90 -7.58 -14.60
N GLY A 144 14.67 -8.06 -14.67
CA GLY A 144 14.01 -8.47 -15.93
C GLY A 144 13.56 -7.31 -16.83
N ASN A 145 13.78 -6.05 -16.44
CA ASN A 145 13.28 -4.85 -17.12
C ASN A 145 11.75 -4.87 -17.29
N PRO A 146 10.98 -5.03 -16.22
CA PRO A 146 9.52 -5.17 -16.31
C PRO A 146 8.82 -3.85 -16.66
N ASP A 147 7.63 -3.95 -17.27
CA ASP A 147 6.70 -2.82 -17.44
C ASP A 147 5.86 -2.57 -16.21
N ILE A 148 5.64 -3.60 -15.38
CA ILE A 148 4.89 -3.53 -14.13
C ILE A 148 5.63 -4.25 -13.00
N LEU A 149 5.66 -3.62 -11.81
CA LEU A 149 6.09 -4.24 -10.56
C LEU A 149 4.89 -4.52 -9.67
N VAL A 150 4.88 -5.70 -9.08
CA VAL A 150 3.91 -6.10 -8.04
C VAL A 150 4.70 -6.31 -6.75
N LEU A 151 4.48 -5.43 -5.78
CA LEU A 151 5.20 -5.36 -4.52
C LEU A 151 4.24 -5.67 -3.37
N ASP A 152 4.41 -6.82 -2.73
CA ASP A 152 3.55 -7.27 -1.63
C ASP A 152 4.24 -6.98 -0.29
N GLU A 153 3.80 -5.91 0.38
CA GLU A 153 4.33 -5.40 1.65
C GLU A 153 5.87 -5.20 1.65
N PRO A 154 6.44 -4.47 0.69
CA PRO A 154 7.88 -4.45 0.45
C PRO A 154 8.69 -3.82 1.58
N THR A 155 8.07 -3.03 2.45
CA THR A 155 8.73 -2.30 3.55
C THR A 155 8.47 -2.90 4.92
N ALA A 156 7.79 -4.06 4.99
CA ALA A 156 7.52 -4.72 6.26
C ALA A 156 8.82 -5.05 7.01
N GLY A 157 8.88 -4.65 8.29
CA GLY A 157 10.04 -4.89 9.15
C GLY A 157 11.27 -4.02 8.86
N LEU A 158 11.15 -2.98 8.03
CA LEU A 158 12.21 -2.00 7.79
C LEU A 158 12.15 -0.85 8.79
N ASP A 159 13.33 -0.35 9.15
CA ASP A 159 13.48 0.94 9.82
C ASP A 159 13.06 2.10 8.88
N VAL A 160 12.88 3.30 9.45
CA VAL A 160 12.39 4.49 8.72
C VAL A 160 13.30 4.86 7.54
N ASP A 161 14.62 4.82 7.73
CA ASP A 161 15.58 5.24 6.71
C ASP A 161 15.64 4.23 5.55
N SER A 162 15.63 2.93 5.87
CA SER A 162 15.57 1.86 4.88
C SER A 162 14.28 1.91 4.07
N ARG A 163 13.14 2.19 4.72
CA ARG A 163 11.83 2.38 4.08
C ARG A 163 11.86 3.54 3.11
N ARG A 164 12.29 4.71 3.55
CA ARG A 164 12.43 5.90 2.69
C ARG A 164 13.39 5.67 1.53
N GLY A 165 14.46 4.90 1.75
CA GLY A 165 15.37 4.47 0.70
C GLY A 165 14.67 3.66 -0.38
N LEU A 166 13.89 2.64 0.00
CA LEU A 166 13.15 1.81 -0.94
C LEU A 166 12.07 2.62 -1.69
N TRP A 167 11.38 3.54 -1.01
CA TRP A 167 10.40 4.45 -1.65
C TRP A 167 11.03 5.26 -2.79
N ARG A 168 12.25 5.77 -2.60
CA ARG A 168 12.96 6.50 -3.67
C ARG A 168 13.22 5.61 -4.89
N HIS A 169 13.58 4.33 -4.69
CA HIS A 169 13.78 3.40 -5.79
C HIS A 169 12.47 3.07 -6.52
N ILE A 170 11.38 2.86 -5.80
CA ILE A 170 10.04 2.66 -6.36
C ILE A 170 9.59 3.88 -7.16
N ARG A 171 9.71 5.09 -6.59
CA ARG A 171 9.40 6.34 -7.29
C ARG A 171 10.24 6.53 -8.55
N SER A 172 11.54 6.22 -8.50
CA SER A 172 12.42 6.27 -9.67
C SER A 172 11.99 5.29 -10.77
N PHE A 173 11.47 4.10 -10.41
CA PHE A 173 10.92 3.15 -11.38
C PHE A 173 9.67 3.71 -12.08
N VAL A 174 8.74 4.30 -11.33
CA VAL A 174 7.53 4.94 -11.89
C VAL A 174 7.89 6.13 -12.76
N ALA A 175 8.83 6.97 -12.34
CA ALA A 175 9.29 8.14 -13.12
C ALA A 175 9.89 7.77 -14.49
N ARG A 176 10.38 6.53 -14.65
CA ARG A 176 10.85 5.99 -15.95
C ARG A 176 9.73 5.36 -16.78
N GLY A 177 8.46 5.51 -16.37
CA GLY A 177 7.29 5.01 -17.09
C GLY A 177 6.84 3.60 -16.67
N GLY A 178 7.45 3.01 -15.65
CA GLY A 178 7.01 1.76 -15.04
C GLY A 178 5.71 1.94 -14.26
N SER A 179 4.96 0.86 -14.10
CA SER A 179 3.73 0.85 -13.29
C SER A 179 3.92 -0.01 -12.07
N VAL A 180 3.23 0.30 -10.98
CA VAL A 180 3.40 -0.43 -9.71
C VAL A 180 2.04 -0.76 -9.10
N LEU A 181 1.87 -2.01 -8.69
CA LEU A 181 0.92 -2.40 -7.65
C LEU A 181 1.68 -2.58 -6.35
N LEU A 182 1.32 -1.79 -5.36
CA LEU A 182 1.88 -1.85 -4.02
C LEU A 182 0.81 -2.31 -3.05
N THR A 183 1.01 -3.42 -2.34
CA THR A 183 0.16 -3.72 -1.18
C THR A 183 0.84 -3.25 0.08
N THR A 184 0.10 -2.67 0.98
CA THR A 184 0.61 -2.23 2.27
C THR A 184 -0.51 -2.13 3.30
N HIS A 185 -0.16 -2.21 4.56
CA HIS A 185 -0.99 -1.81 5.69
C HIS A 185 -0.48 -0.49 6.32
N TYR A 186 0.64 0.05 5.82
CA TYR A 186 1.17 1.34 6.25
C TYR A 186 0.55 2.47 5.42
N LEU A 187 -0.29 3.26 6.06
CA LEU A 187 -0.98 4.39 5.42
C LEU A 187 -0.03 5.48 4.94
N GLU A 188 1.05 5.72 5.70
CA GLU A 188 2.12 6.66 5.34
C GLU A 188 2.77 6.26 4.00
N GLU A 189 2.95 4.96 3.73
CA GLU A 189 3.52 4.46 2.48
C GLU A 189 2.60 4.74 1.29
N ALA A 190 1.31 4.46 1.45
CA ALA A 190 0.32 4.75 0.41
C ALA A 190 0.20 6.25 0.15
N ASP A 191 0.18 7.07 1.21
CA ASP A 191 0.12 8.54 1.09
C ASP A 191 1.34 9.12 0.38
N ALA A 192 2.54 8.60 0.70
CA ALA A 192 3.80 9.06 0.12
C ALA A 192 3.99 8.60 -1.34
N LEU A 193 3.47 7.43 -1.73
CA LEU A 193 3.80 6.80 -3.00
C LEU A 193 2.66 6.77 -4.01
N ALA A 194 1.41 6.59 -3.58
CA ALA A 194 0.34 6.23 -4.50
C ALA A 194 -0.21 7.41 -5.30
N ASP A 195 -0.41 7.18 -6.60
CA ASP A 195 -1.23 8.05 -7.44
C ASP A 195 -2.73 7.76 -7.22
N ARG A 196 -3.04 6.50 -6.91
CA ARG A 196 -4.38 6.03 -6.59
C ARG A 196 -4.33 4.97 -5.50
N ILE A 197 -5.32 4.99 -4.62
CA ILE A 197 -5.47 4.07 -3.50
C ILE A 197 -6.77 3.30 -3.68
N ILE A 198 -6.73 1.99 -3.43
CA ILE A 198 -7.89 1.14 -3.24
C ILE A 198 -7.85 0.60 -1.81
N VAL A 199 -8.90 0.83 -1.06
CA VAL A 199 -9.10 0.27 0.29
C VAL A 199 -9.87 -1.04 0.14
N LEU A 200 -9.24 -2.14 0.56
CA LEU A 200 -9.83 -3.47 0.58
C LEU A 200 -10.20 -3.84 2.01
N SER A 201 -11.45 -4.25 2.23
CA SER A 201 -11.96 -4.77 3.49
C SER A 201 -12.81 -6.01 3.20
N GLU A 202 -12.60 -7.09 3.95
CA GLU A 202 -13.36 -8.35 3.85
C GLU A 202 -13.53 -8.89 2.41
N GLY A 203 -12.47 -8.77 1.62
CA GLY A 203 -12.48 -9.20 0.22
C GLY A 203 -13.28 -8.32 -0.74
N ARG A 204 -13.69 -7.11 -0.32
CA ARG A 204 -14.46 -6.13 -1.12
C ARG A 204 -13.71 -4.80 -1.18
N ILE A 205 -13.93 -4.05 -2.24
CA ILE A 205 -13.43 -2.68 -2.33
C ILE A 205 -14.36 -1.77 -1.53
N ALA A 206 -13.86 -1.25 -0.41
CA ALA A 206 -14.57 -0.31 0.45
C ALA A 206 -14.49 1.13 -0.07
N ALA A 207 -13.34 1.51 -0.63
CA ALA A 207 -13.14 2.82 -1.26
C ALA A 207 -12.06 2.77 -2.33
N ALA A 208 -12.12 3.69 -3.30
CA ALA A 208 -11.07 3.92 -4.29
C ALA A 208 -11.00 5.40 -4.65
N GLY A 209 -9.77 5.92 -4.86
CA GLY A 209 -9.52 7.31 -5.23
C GLY A 209 -8.08 7.72 -4.98
N THR A 210 -7.76 9.00 -5.13
CA THR A 210 -6.52 9.61 -4.69
C THR A 210 -6.49 9.69 -3.16
N SER A 211 -5.31 9.91 -2.56
CA SER A 211 -5.20 10.11 -1.11
C SER A 211 -6.11 11.24 -0.61
N SER A 212 -6.22 12.32 -1.36
CA SER A 212 -7.12 13.44 -1.04
C SER A 212 -8.59 13.04 -1.07
N GLU A 213 -9.03 12.29 -2.10
CA GLU A 213 -10.42 11.82 -2.22
C GLU A 213 -10.79 10.82 -1.12
N ILE A 214 -9.85 9.94 -0.72
CA ILE A 214 -10.06 9.01 0.39
C ILE A 214 -10.21 9.78 1.71
N ARG A 215 -9.35 10.79 1.96
CA ARG A 215 -9.47 11.66 3.14
C ARG A 215 -10.78 12.44 3.18
N GLN A 216 -11.24 12.94 2.04
CA GLN A 216 -12.52 13.66 1.95
C GLN A 216 -13.73 12.77 2.24
N ARG A 217 -13.67 11.47 1.92
CA ARG A 217 -14.77 10.53 2.22
C ARG A 217 -14.97 10.30 3.71
N ALA A 218 -13.95 10.44 4.53
CA ALA A 218 -14.08 10.39 5.98
C ALA A 218 -14.90 11.55 6.53
N ALA A 219 -15.14 12.61 5.71
CA ALA A 219 -15.95 13.79 6.02
C ALA A 219 -15.67 14.45 7.39
N ALA A 220 -14.64 14.01 8.11
CA ALA A 220 -14.33 14.47 9.44
C ALA A 220 -13.06 15.32 9.43
N ARG A 221 -13.09 16.44 10.17
CA ARG A 221 -11.89 17.15 10.60
C ARG A 221 -11.53 16.69 12.00
N LYS A 222 -10.25 16.59 12.27
CA LYS A 222 -9.71 16.29 13.58
C LYS A 222 -9.54 17.60 14.35
N ILE A 223 -10.20 17.68 15.48
CA ILE A 223 -10.06 18.76 16.47
C ILE A 223 -9.32 18.14 17.64
N ARG A 224 -8.16 18.65 17.97
CA ARG A 224 -7.37 18.26 19.12
C ARG A 224 -7.34 19.41 20.11
N CYS A 225 -7.69 19.13 21.35
CA CYS A 225 -7.72 20.17 22.41
C CYS A 225 -7.58 19.54 23.79
N ILE A 226 -7.36 20.38 24.79
CA ILE A 226 -7.50 20.04 26.19
C ILE A 226 -8.83 20.63 26.67
N THR A 227 -9.74 19.79 27.12
CA THR A 227 -11.08 20.18 27.58
C THR A 227 -11.51 19.37 28.81
N SER A 228 -12.30 20.00 29.66
CA SER A 228 -12.93 19.37 30.82
C SER A 228 -14.20 18.57 30.50
N LEU A 229 -14.74 18.71 29.26
CA LEU A 229 -15.98 18.07 28.84
C LEU A 229 -15.82 16.54 28.75
N GLY A 230 -16.87 15.83 29.14
CA GLY A 230 -16.97 14.38 28.99
C GLY A 230 -17.28 13.97 27.55
N ASP A 231 -16.96 12.71 27.20
CA ASP A 231 -17.17 12.19 25.84
C ASP A 231 -18.65 12.23 25.44
N THR A 232 -19.57 11.96 26.36
CA THR A 232 -21.02 12.01 26.12
C THR A 232 -21.52 13.44 25.81
N GLU A 233 -20.95 14.45 26.46
CA GLU A 233 -21.27 15.85 26.22
C GLU A 233 -20.80 16.28 24.84
N ILE A 234 -19.58 15.90 24.47
CA ILE A 234 -19.00 16.22 23.16
C ILE A 234 -19.79 15.54 22.02
N VAL A 235 -20.11 14.25 22.17
CA VAL A 235 -20.88 13.49 21.17
C VAL A 235 -22.28 14.07 20.97
N ALA A 236 -22.89 14.61 22.03
CA ALA A 236 -24.23 15.25 21.95
C ALA A 236 -24.27 16.55 21.16
N MET A 237 -23.10 17.19 20.86
CA MET A 237 -23.05 18.50 20.19
C MET A 237 -23.34 18.44 18.68
N ALA A 238 -23.08 17.28 18.03
CA ALA A 238 -23.33 17.15 16.59
C ALA A 238 -23.52 15.68 16.18
N GLU A 239 -24.15 15.45 15.05
CA GLU A 239 -24.27 14.13 14.44
C GLU A 239 -22.91 13.64 13.90
N ARG A 240 -22.65 12.33 13.96
CA ARG A 240 -21.43 11.67 13.45
C ARG A 240 -20.14 12.25 14.04
N VAL A 241 -20.11 12.33 15.34
CA VAL A 241 -18.92 12.71 16.12
C VAL A 241 -18.35 11.48 16.79
N SER A 242 -17.02 11.29 16.69
CA SER A 242 -16.29 10.34 17.51
C SER A 242 -15.24 11.05 18.36
N VAL A 243 -15.02 10.54 19.56
CA VAL A 243 -14.09 11.11 20.53
C VAL A 243 -13.06 10.05 20.91
N ARG A 244 -11.80 10.46 20.98
CA ARG A 244 -10.68 9.64 21.43
C ARG A 244 -9.87 10.41 22.47
N ARG A 245 -9.49 9.77 23.56
CA ARG A 245 -8.58 10.35 24.56
C ARG A 245 -7.14 9.92 24.27
N ASP A 246 -6.23 10.89 24.21
CA ASP A 246 -4.80 10.68 24.04
C ASP A 246 -4.03 11.44 25.12
N GLY A 247 -3.77 10.77 26.24
CA GLY A 247 -3.20 11.38 27.44
C GLY A 247 -4.08 12.52 27.97
N VAL A 248 -3.56 13.74 27.98
CA VAL A 248 -4.28 14.94 28.40
C VAL A 248 -5.14 15.56 27.30
N PHE A 249 -4.92 15.15 26.04
CA PHE A 249 -5.62 15.67 24.88
C PHE A 249 -6.89 14.89 24.59
N THR A 250 -7.86 15.61 24.04
CA THR A 250 -9.09 15.07 23.44
C THR A 250 -9.03 15.27 21.95
N GLU A 251 -9.15 14.20 21.20
CA GLU A 251 -9.25 14.20 19.74
C GLU A 251 -10.72 13.97 19.38
N ILE A 252 -11.30 14.93 18.64
CA ILE A 252 -12.69 14.92 18.21
C ILE A 252 -12.72 14.91 16.69
N PHE A 253 -13.43 13.94 16.13
CA PHE A 253 -13.62 13.84 14.69
C PHE A 253 -15.04 14.25 14.36
N ALA A 254 -15.18 15.35 13.62
CA ALA A 254 -16.48 15.94 13.29
C ALA A 254 -16.52 16.40 11.83
N SER A 255 -17.65 16.21 11.17
CA SER A 255 -17.87 16.67 9.78
C SER A 255 -17.95 18.19 9.67
N ASP A 256 -18.52 18.87 10.68
CA ASP A 256 -18.59 20.33 10.81
C ASP A 256 -17.72 20.78 11.99
N SER A 257 -16.43 20.96 11.68
CA SER A 257 -15.45 21.40 12.68
C SER A 257 -15.74 22.80 13.23
N ASP A 258 -16.28 23.69 12.41
CA ASP A 258 -16.52 25.07 12.82
C ASP A 258 -17.67 25.17 13.81
N ARG A 259 -18.72 24.37 13.60
CA ARG A 259 -19.83 24.24 14.55
C ARG A 259 -19.36 23.56 15.83
N MET A 260 -18.56 22.49 15.71
CA MET A 260 -18.03 21.76 16.85
C MET A 260 -17.13 22.66 17.72
N VAL A 261 -16.18 23.36 17.13
CA VAL A 261 -15.28 24.28 17.87
C VAL A 261 -16.06 25.36 18.60
N ARG A 262 -17.08 25.96 17.95
CA ARG A 262 -17.96 26.94 18.62
C ARG A 262 -18.73 26.34 19.78
N GLY A 263 -19.22 25.09 19.62
CA GLY A 263 -19.90 24.37 20.70
C GLY A 263 -19.01 24.08 21.90
N LEU A 264 -17.78 23.64 21.64
CA LEU A 264 -16.78 23.36 22.66
C LEU A 264 -16.44 24.61 23.47
N PHE A 265 -16.13 25.75 22.82
CA PHE A 265 -15.86 27.00 23.53
C PHE A 265 -17.06 27.55 24.30
N ALA A 266 -18.28 27.30 23.82
CA ALA A 266 -19.50 27.73 24.51
C ALA A 266 -19.75 26.95 25.83
N GLN A 267 -19.36 25.65 25.84
CA GLN A 267 -19.57 24.78 27.02
C GLN A 267 -18.34 24.70 27.93
N ASP A 268 -17.13 24.87 27.37
CA ASP A 268 -15.88 24.92 28.11
C ASP A 268 -15.02 26.12 27.67
N PRO A 269 -15.27 27.31 28.24
CA PRO A 269 -14.45 28.49 27.98
C PRO A 269 -12.98 28.33 28.38
N GLY A 270 -12.66 27.33 29.23
CA GLY A 270 -11.29 27.01 29.64
C GLY A 270 -10.54 26.09 28.68
N MET A 271 -11.19 25.65 27.62
CA MET A 271 -10.56 24.84 26.59
C MET A 271 -9.33 25.55 25.99
N HIS A 272 -8.22 24.82 25.85
CA HIS A 272 -6.97 25.37 25.33
C HIS A 272 -6.21 24.34 24.47
N ASP A 273 -5.05 24.74 23.90
CA ASP A 273 -4.24 23.93 22.99
C ASP A 273 -5.04 23.37 21.80
N LEU A 274 -5.91 24.22 21.23
CA LEU A 274 -6.77 23.86 20.11
C LEU A 274 -5.97 23.78 18.80
N GLU A 275 -6.05 22.62 18.17
CA GLU A 275 -5.56 22.37 16.82
C GLU A 275 -6.68 21.78 15.97
N VAL A 276 -6.91 22.34 14.77
CA VAL A 276 -7.89 21.81 13.81
C VAL A 276 -7.18 21.42 12.54
N THR A 277 -7.15 20.14 12.26
CA THR A 277 -6.49 19.57 11.09
C THR A 277 -7.45 18.79 10.22
N SER A 278 -7.11 18.60 8.95
CA SER A 278 -7.82 17.63 8.13
C SER A 278 -7.58 16.23 8.70
N ALA A 279 -8.59 15.38 8.73
CA ALA A 279 -8.40 13.98 9.06
C ALA A 279 -7.31 13.39 8.16
N GLY A 280 -6.39 12.66 8.75
CA GLY A 280 -5.35 11.95 8.03
C GLY A 280 -5.92 10.77 7.23
N LEU A 281 -5.06 10.11 6.46
CA LEU A 281 -5.45 8.90 5.74
C LEU A 281 -5.82 7.76 6.71
N GLU A 282 -5.28 7.80 7.95
CA GLU A 282 -5.53 6.79 8.98
C GLU A 282 -6.98 6.85 9.49
N GLU A 283 -7.44 8.05 9.83
CA GLU A 283 -8.80 8.26 10.29
C GLU A 283 -9.82 7.96 9.19
N ALA A 284 -9.49 8.33 7.95
CA ALA A 284 -10.31 8.00 6.79
C ALA A 284 -10.40 6.48 6.58
N PHE A 285 -9.29 5.79 6.71
CA PHE A 285 -9.22 4.34 6.58
C PHE A 285 -10.05 3.64 7.66
N LEU A 286 -9.92 4.05 8.93
CA LEU A 286 -10.71 3.49 10.03
C LEU A 286 -12.21 3.71 9.81
N ALA A 287 -12.63 4.93 9.48
CA ALA A 287 -14.04 5.24 9.21
C ALA A 287 -14.63 4.42 8.05
N ILE A 288 -13.83 4.16 7.00
CA ILE A 288 -14.25 3.35 5.84
C ILE A 288 -14.34 1.87 6.20
N THR A 289 -13.43 1.35 7.03
CA THR A 289 -13.38 -0.08 7.37
C THR A 289 -14.32 -0.45 8.50
N GLU A 290 -14.54 0.42 9.49
CA GLU A 290 -15.46 0.19 10.62
C GLU A 290 -16.91 0.50 10.27
N GLY A 291 -17.17 1.43 9.37
CA GLY A 291 -18.53 1.79 8.92
C GLY A 291 -19.20 0.77 7.99
N ASN A 292 -18.48 -0.29 7.60
CA ASN A 292 -18.99 -1.40 6.77
C ASN A 292 -19.22 -2.70 7.57
N SER A 293 -19.10 -2.65 8.91
CA SER A 293 -19.33 -3.81 9.83
C SER A 293 -20.75 -3.85 10.32
#